data_c3158c01e16fa67a71f1e39c6ef0ed2a
#
_entry.id   c3158c01e16fa67a71f1e39c6ef0ed2a
#
_cell.length_a   1.000
_cell.length_b   1.000
_cell.length_c   1.000
_cell.angle_alpha   90.00
_cell.angle_beta   90.00
_cell.angle_gamma   90.00
#
_symmetry.space_group_name_H-M   'P 1'
#
loop_
_entity.id
_entity.type
_entity.pdbx_description
1 polymer ?
#
loop_
_entity_poly.entity_id
_entity_poly.type
_entity_poly.pdbx_seq_one_letter_code
_entity_poly.pdbx_strand_id
1 'polypeptide(L)'
;LSISNPFGKTLIENLNLTLPQGSTLLIQGHSGVGKTTLLRTVAGLWVYSEGDVYCPPHQLFLSQKPYLPQGSLLTALAYPNEEKAFNRDEMIEVLKQVSLGHLQDRLDQEQDWTRILSLGEQQRLAFARLLLHKPKVAFLDEATASMDEGLEDNMYRLLKERLPNTTVISVGHRSTLQAFHQQQLMILGN
;
A
#
# COMPACT_ATOMS: atom_id res chain seq x y z
N LEU A 1 -9.36 17.74 -10.55
CA LEU A 1 -7.96 17.32 -10.59
C LEU A 1 -7.59 16.85 -12.00
N SER A 2 -6.56 17.41 -12.57
CA SER A 2 -5.99 16.99 -13.86
C SER A 2 -4.52 16.64 -13.64
N ILE A 3 -4.06 15.56 -14.26
CA ILE A 3 -2.71 15.02 -14.07
C ILE A 3 -2.03 14.86 -15.41
N SER A 4 -0.78 15.29 -15.49
CA SER A 4 0.04 15.20 -16.72
C SER A 4 1.35 14.46 -16.44
N ASN A 5 2.01 13.98 -17.49
CA ASN A 5 3.38 13.49 -17.40
C ASN A 5 4.38 14.65 -17.47
N PRO A 6 5.68 14.42 -17.21
CA PRO A 6 6.70 15.48 -17.27
C PRO A 6 6.87 16.13 -18.66
N PHE A 7 6.38 15.48 -19.71
CA PHE A 7 6.42 15.96 -21.10
C PHE A 7 5.18 16.75 -21.49
N GLY A 8 4.26 17.02 -20.55
CA GLY A 8 3.05 17.80 -20.78
C GLY A 8 1.86 17.01 -21.32
N LYS A 9 1.97 15.69 -21.50
CA LYS A 9 0.83 14.88 -21.93
C LYS A 9 -0.13 14.68 -20.77
N THR A 10 -1.40 15.02 -20.97
CA THR A 10 -2.45 14.81 -19.98
C THR A 10 -2.79 13.33 -19.86
N LEU A 11 -2.73 12.80 -18.65
CA LEU A 11 -3.06 11.40 -18.32
C LEU A 11 -4.48 11.27 -17.79
N ILE A 12 -4.88 12.19 -16.92
CA ILE A 12 -6.21 12.23 -16.30
C ILE A 12 -6.70 13.67 -16.34
N GLU A 13 -7.97 13.86 -16.71
CA GLU A 13 -8.55 15.18 -16.88
C GLU A 13 -9.86 15.30 -16.09
N ASN A 14 -9.99 16.39 -15.34
CA ASN A 14 -11.21 16.76 -14.61
C ASN A 14 -11.76 15.66 -13.67
N LEU A 15 -10.90 14.96 -12.97
CA LEU A 15 -11.32 13.96 -11.99
C LEU A 15 -11.88 14.65 -10.74
N ASN A 16 -13.11 14.28 -10.37
CA ASN A 16 -13.73 14.66 -9.11
C ASN A 16 -14.08 13.40 -8.34
N LEU A 17 -13.51 13.25 -7.16
CA LEU A 17 -13.66 12.05 -6.35
C LEU A 17 -13.69 12.44 -4.87
N THR A 18 -14.64 11.89 -4.14
CA THR A 18 -14.73 12.04 -2.69
C THR A 18 -14.87 10.67 -2.06
N LEU A 19 -13.98 10.37 -1.11
CA LEU A 19 -13.97 9.10 -0.38
C LEU A 19 -14.23 9.37 1.10
N PRO A 20 -15.34 8.85 1.66
CA PRO A 20 -15.56 8.89 3.11
C PRO A 20 -14.45 8.16 3.85
N GLN A 21 -14.14 8.57 5.07
CA GLN A 21 -13.18 7.89 5.93
C GLN A 21 -13.56 6.42 6.09
N GLY A 22 -12.60 5.53 5.88
CA GLY A 22 -12.80 4.07 5.99
C GLY A 22 -13.36 3.41 4.73
N SER A 23 -13.61 4.17 3.66
CA SER A 23 -14.05 3.60 2.38
C SER A 23 -12.89 2.97 1.62
N THR A 24 -13.22 2.16 0.61
CA THR A 24 -12.24 1.44 -0.19
C THR A 24 -12.50 1.69 -1.68
N LEU A 25 -11.45 2.03 -2.42
CA LEU A 25 -11.49 2.30 -3.85
C LEU A 25 -10.48 1.44 -4.60
N LEU A 26 -10.93 0.75 -5.63
CA LEU A 26 -10.06 0.06 -6.58
C LEU A 26 -9.95 0.87 -7.88
N ILE A 27 -8.73 1.20 -8.26
CA ILE A 27 -8.43 1.86 -9.52
C ILE A 27 -7.96 0.81 -10.52
N GLN A 28 -8.61 0.76 -11.67
CA GLN A 28 -8.34 -0.18 -12.74
C GLN A 28 -8.10 0.56 -14.05
N GLY A 29 -7.48 -0.13 -15.01
CA GLY A 29 -7.17 0.40 -16.33
C GLY A 29 -5.99 -0.32 -16.94
N HIS A 30 -5.67 0.00 -18.17
CA HIS A 30 -4.51 -0.58 -18.85
C HIS A 30 -3.21 -0.15 -18.20
N SER A 31 -2.16 -0.97 -18.36
CA SER A 31 -0.80 -0.63 -17.96
C SER A 31 -0.37 0.69 -18.63
N GLY A 32 0.24 1.58 -17.84
CA GLY A 32 0.72 2.87 -18.35
C GLY A 32 -0.36 3.95 -18.53
N VAL A 33 -1.60 3.70 -18.11
CA VAL A 33 -2.71 4.68 -18.28
C VAL A 33 -2.68 5.81 -17.25
N GLY A 34 -1.88 5.69 -16.19
CA GLY A 34 -1.75 6.72 -15.16
C GLY A 34 -2.26 6.34 -13.79
N LYS A 35 -2.53 5.07 -13.51
CA LYS A 35 -3.02 4.59 -12.20
C LYS A 35 -2.04 4.91 -11.07
N THR A 36 -0.78 4.53 -11.23
CA THR A 36 0.28 4.82 -10.25
C THR A 36 0.47 6.33 -10.07
N THR A 37 0.41 7.08 -11.17
CA THR A 37 0.54 8.54 -11.15
C THR A 37 -0.61 9.17 -10.37
N LEU A 38 -1.83 8.66 -10.50
CA LEU A 38 -2.98 9.11 -9.72
C LEU A 38 -2.74 8.87 -8.22
N LEU A 39 -2.30 7.68 -7.82
CA LEU A 39 -1.98 7.39 -6.42
C LEU A 39 -0.91 8.34 -5.87
N ARG A 40 0.17 8.56 -6.62
CA ARG A 40 1.24 9.47 -6.23
C ARG A 40 0.75 10.91 -6.09
N THR A 41 -0.14 11.35 -6.96
CA THR A 41 -0.71 12.69 -6.89
C THR A 41 -1.53 12.87 -5.61
N VAL A 42 -2.39 11.92 -5.29
CA VAL A 42 -3.22 11.97 -4.07
C VAL A 42 -2.35 11.89 -2.82
N ALA A 43 -1.26 11.12 -2.86
CA ALA A 43 -0.30 11.04 -1.77
C ALA A 43 0.63 12.26 -1.65
N GLY A 44 0.55 13.21 -2.58
CA GLY A 44 1.40 14.41 -2.58
C GLY A 44 2.80 14.19 -3.16
N LEU A 45 3.01 13.11 -3.91
CA LEU A 45 4.31 12.72 -4.47
C LEU A 45 4.48 13.06 -5.95
N TRP A 46 3.50 13.71 -6.57
CA TRP A 46 3.53 14.06 -7.99
C TRP A 46 3.25 15.54 -8.19
N VAL A 47 4.12 16.22 -8.97
CA VAL A 47 4.08 17.68 -9.11
C VAL A 47 3.37 18.17 -10.39
N TYR A 48 3.18 17.31 -11.38
CA TYR A 48 2.58 17.67 -12.66
C TYR A 48 1.06 17.50 -12.62
N SER A 49 0.41 18.24 -11.72
CA SER A 49 -1.03 18.17 -11.55
C SER A 49 -1.63 19.56 -11.30
N GLU A 50 -2.90 19.73 -11.68
CA GLU A 50 -3.70 20.92 -11.43
C GLU A 50 -4.98 20.53 -10.71
N GLY A 51 -5.38 21.33 -9.72
CA GLY A 51 -6.56 21.09 -8.91
C GLY A 51 -6.21 20.89 -7.45
N ASP A 52 -7.25 20.56 -6.68
CA ASP A 52 -7.14 20.44 -5.22
C ASP A 52 -7.20 18.97 -4.79
N VAL A 53 -6.32 18.59 -3.88
CA VAL A 53 -6.30 17.28 -3.24
C VAL A 53 -6.30 17.47 -1.73
N TYR A 54 -7.27 16.86 -1.06
CA TYR A 54 -7.36 16.86 0.40
C TYR A 54 -7.17 15.42 0.89
N CYS A 55 -6.06 15.16 1.55
CA CYS A 55 -5.72 13.85 2.07
C CYS A 55 -5.16 13.97 3.50
N PRO A 56 -5.64 13.15 4.46
CA PRO A 56 -5.08 13.15 5.81
C PRO A 56 -3.56 12.90 5.78
N PRO A 57 -2.78 13.56 6.66
CA PRO A 57 -1.32 13.45 6.63
C PRO A 57 -0.78 12.09 7.10
N HIS A 58 -1.53 11.36 7.93
CA HIS A 58 -1.13 10.04 8.40
C HIS A 58 -1.48 8.99 7.34
N GLN A 59 -0.54 8.75 6.43
CA GLN A 59 -0.72 7.87 5.27
C GLN A 59 0.49 6.96 5.08
N LEU A 60 0.27 5.78 4.50
CA LEU A 60 1.32 4.88 4.04
C LEU A 60 1.09 4.50 2.59
N PHE A 61 2.18 4.41 1.84
CA PHE A 61 2.20 4.01 0.44
C PHE A 61 2.94 2.68 0.31
N LEU A 62 2.26 1.64 -0.15
CA LEU A 62 2.82 0.33 -0.45
C LEU A 62 2.95 0.16 -1.95
N SER A 63 4.15 -0.10 -2.42
CA SER A 63 4.42 -0.39 -3.82
C SER A 63 4.60 -1.89 -4.07
N GLN A 64 4.63 -2.29 -5.32
CA GLN A 64 4.87 -3.67 -5.73
C GLN A 64 6.19 -4.20 -5.18
N LYS A 65 7.23 -3.37 -5.15
CA LYS A 65 8.53 -3.68 -4.55
C LYS A 65 8.75 -2.76 -3.34
N PRO A 66 8.44 -3.24 -2.13
CA PRO A 66 8.56 -2.41 -0.93
C PRO A 66 10.00 -2.00 -0.65
N TYR A 67 10.17 -0.80 -0.08
CA TYR A 67 11.45 -0.38 0.44
C TYR A 67 11.72 -1.08 1.78
N LEU A 68 12.87 -1.74 1.88
CA LEU A 68 13.37 -2.35 3.10
C LEU A 68 14.69 -1.66 3.48
N PRO A 69 14.70 -0.84 4.54
CA PRO A 69 15.93 -0.19 4.96
C PRO A 69 16.98 -1.21 5.42
N GLN A 70 18.25 -0.84 5.31
CA GLN A 70 19.34 -1.63 5.87
C GLN A 70 19.18 -1.74 7.38
N GLY A 71 19.51 -2.89 7.95
CA GLY A 71 19.45 -3.12 9.38
C GLY A 71 18.70 -4.38 9.77
N SER A 72 18.08 -4.36 10.94
CA SER A 72 17.33 -5.48 11.46
C SER A 72 15.94 -5.59 10.81
N LEU A 73 15.32 -6.75 10.99
CA LEU A 73 13.94 -6.96 10.54
C LEU A 73 12.98 -6.02 11.30
N LEU A 74 13.24 -5.74 12.56
CA LEU A 74 12.47 -4.76 13.33
C LEU A 74 12.52 -3.38 12.71
N THR A 75 13.70 -2.94 12.25
CA THR A 75 13.85 -1.66 11.54
C THR A 75 13.01 -1.63 10.27
N ALA A 76 13.05 -2.71 9.50
CA ALA A 76 12.26 -2.82 8.28
C ALA A 76 10.75 -2.79 8.56
N LEU A 77 10.30 -3.45 9.62
CA LEU A 77 8.89 -3.49 10.02
C LEU A 77 8.41 -2.14 10.55
N ALA A 78 9.22 -1.46 11.35
CA ALA A 78 8.86 -0.17 11.94
C ALA A 78 8.90 0.99 10.94
N TYR A 79 9.62 0.83 9.83
CA TYR A 79 9.73 1.89 8.80
C TYR A 79 8.35 2.44 8.39
N PRO A 80 8.15 3.74 8.23
CA PRO A 80 9.13 4.83 8.28
C PRO A 80 9.49 5.35 9.69
N ASN A 81 8.92 4.79 10.74
CA ASN A 81 9.25 5.13 12.12
C ASN A 81 10.49 4.35 12.59
N GLU A 82 11.02 4.73 13.76
CA GLU A 82 12.05 3.94 14.43
C GLU A 82 11.43 2.76 15.18
N GLU A 83 12.20 1.69 15.37
CA GLU A 83 11.70 0.47 16.01
C GLU A 83 11.22 0.70 17.46
N LYS A 84 11.80 1.67 18.17
CA LYS A 84 11.38 2.05 19.53
C LYS A 84 9.98 2.66 19.60
N ALA A 85 9.40 3.06 18.47
CA ALA A 85 8.04 3.60 18.41
C ALA A 85 6.97 2.54 18.68
N PHE A 86 7.33 1.26 18.63
CA PHE A 86 6.39 0.15 18.73
C PHE A 86 6.83 -0.86 19.79
N ASN A 87 5.85 -1.53 20.38
CA ASN A 87 6.06 -2.64 21.30
C ASN A 87 6.50 -3.89 20.51
N ARG A 88 7.52 -4.58 21.01
CA ARG A 88 8.05 -5.79 20.37
C ARG A 88 6.97 -6.88 20.20
N ASP A 89 6.11 -7.06 21.20
CA ASP A 89 5.05 -8.07 21.14
C ASP A 89 4.02 -7.76 20.08
N GLU A 90 3.69 -6.48 19.87
CA GLU A 90 2.84 -6.04 18.75
C GLU A 90 3.50 -6.34 17.41
N MET A 91 4.80 -6.11 17.30
CA MET A 91 5.56 -6.37 16.07
C MET A 91 5.57 -7.86 15.73
N ILE A 92 5.74 -8.72 16.74
CA ILE A 92 5.65 -10.17 16.57
C ILE A 92 4.24 -10.58 16.14
N GLU A 93 3.21 -10.00 16.74
CA GLU A 93 1.82 -10.32 16.44
C GLU A 93 1.46 -9.98 14.99
N VAL A 94 1.83 -8.79 14.50
CA VAL A 94 1.54 -8.42 13.11
C VAL A 94 2.30 -9.30 12.11
N LEU A 95 3.51 -9.75 12.43
CA LEU A 95 4.24 -10.73 11.60
C LEU A 95 3.49 -12.05 11.51
N LYS A 96 2.95 -12.54 12.62
CA LYS A 96 2.13 -13.75 12.62
C LYS A 96 0.88 -13.59 11.78
N GLN A 97 0.21 -12.44 11.88
CA GLN A 97 -1.01 -12.16 11.12
C GLN A 97 -0.78 -12.20 9.60
N VAL A 98 0.38 -11.76 9.13
CA VAL A 98 0.71 -11.79 7.70
C VAL A 98 1.45 -13.07 7.28
N SER A 99 1.42 -14.12 8.10
CA SER A 99 2.06 -15.42 7.85
C SER A 99 3.59 -15.35 7.73
N LEU A 100 4.21 -14.46 8.53
CA LEU A 100 5.65 -14.34 8.65
C LEU A 100 6.14 -14.68 10.07
N GLY A 101 5.36 -15.42 10.83
CA GLY A 101 5.69 -15.79 12.20
C GLY A 101 6.99 -16.60 12.33
N HIS A 102 7.41 -17.31 11.30
CA HIS A 102 8.67 -18.05 11.26
C HIS A 102 9.91 -17.13 11.35
N LEU A 103 9.75 -15.83 11.14
CA LEU A 103 10.82 -14.84 11.27
C LEU A 103 10.99 -14.31 12.69
N GLN A 104 10.17 -14.76 13.63
CA GLN A 104 10.15 -14.27 15.01
C GLN A 104 11.54 -14.35 15.69
N ASP A 105 12.31 -15.40 15.41
CA ASP A 105 13.63 -15.61 16.01
C ASP A 105 14.74 -14.83 15.30
N ARG A 106 14.41 -14.08 14.25
CA ARG A 106 15.36 -13.34 13.42
C ARG A 106 15.17 -11.83 13.44
N LEU A 107 14.35 -11.32 14.37
CA LEU A 107 13.94 -9.91 14.41
C LEU A 107 15.11 -8.94 14.55
N ASP A 108 16.11 -9.32 15.35
CA ASP A 108 17.27 -8.47 15.63
C ASP A 108 18.43 -8.69 14.66
N GLN A 109 18.32 -9.63 13.74
CA GLN A 109 19.38 -9.91 12.76
C GLN A 109 19.50 -8.79 11.74
N GLU A 110 20.69 -8.22 11.61
CA GLU A 110 21.01 -7.25 10.58
C GLU A 110 21.40 -8.00 9.31
N GLN A 111 20.58 -7.86 8.28
CA GLN A 111 20.73 -8.55 7.01
C GLN A 111 20.30 -7.68 5.85
N ASP A 112 20.68 -8.07 4.64
CA ASP A 112 20.04 -7.57 3.44
C ASP A 112 18.74 -8.36 3.20
N TRP A 113 17.67 -7.92 3.82
CA TRP A 113 16.38 -8.62 3.80
C TRP A 113 15.74 -8.67 2.42
N THR A 114 16.13 -7.77 1.51
CA THR A 114 15.66 -7.81 0.12
C THR A 114 16.18 -9.04 -0.63
N ARG A 115 17.31 -9.59 -0.21
CA ARG A 115 17.89 -10.82 -0.79
C ARG A 115 17.39 -12.09 -0.13
N ILE A 116 17.02 -11.99 1.16
CA ILE A 116 16.59 -13.15 1.96
C ILE A 116 15.11 -13.44 1.74
N LEU A 117 14.27 -12.39 1.73
CA LEU A 117 12.83 -12.53 1.56
C LEU A 117 12.46 -12.58 0.08
N SER A 118 11.53 -13.46 -0.27
CA SER A 118 10.88 -13.43 -1.57
C SER A 118 10.10 -12.13 -1.74
N LEU A 119 9.76 -11.75 -2.96
CA LEU A 119 8.98 -10.52 -3.19
C LEU A 119 7.60 -10.60 -2.51
N GLY A 120 6.95 -11.76 -2.53
CA GLY A 120 5.69 -11.98 -1.81
C GLY A 120 5.83 -11.81 -0.30
N GLU A 121 6.92 -12.30 0.28
CA GLU A 121 7.22 -12.08 1.70
C GLU A 121 7.50 -10.61 2.01
N GLN A 122 8.22 -9.91 1.14
CA GLN A 122 8.43 -8.46 1.27
C GLN A 122 7.10 -7.70 1.24
N GLN A 123 6.20 -8.07 0.34
CA GLN A 123 4.87 -7.47 0.26
C GLN A 123 4.07 -7.73 1.52
N ARG A 124 4.12 -8.94 2.08
CA ARG A 124 3.44 -9.25 3.36
C ARG A 124 4.04 -8.46 4.52
N LEU A 125 5.35 -8.26 4.53
CA LEU A 125 5.99 -7.38 5.52
C LEU A 125 5.46 -5.94 5.44
N ALA A 126 5.25 -5.44 4.23
CA ALA A 126 4.65 -4.12 4.02
C ALA A 126 3.20 -4.05 4.55
N PHE A 127 2.41 -5.11 4.41
CA PHE A 127 1.09 -5.20 5.05
C PHE A 127 1.18 -5.22 6.57
N ALA A 128 2.18 -5.89 7.13
CA ALA A 128 2.42 -5.83 8.57
C ALA A 128 2.69 -4.40 9.05
N ARG A 129 3.38 -3.59 8.24
CA ARG A 129 3.55 -2.15 8.52
C ARG A 129 2.22 -1.43 8.62
N LEU A 130 1.27 -1.71 7.74
CA LEU A 130 -0.07 -1.10 7.79
C LEU A 130 -0.77 -1.45 9.12
N LEU A 131 -0.72 -2.72 9.50
CA LEU A 131 -1.35 -3.19 10.74
C LEU A 131 -0.73 -2.56 11.97
N LEU A 132 0.57 -2.27 11.92
CA LEU A 132 1.32 -1.68 13.02
C LEU A 132 1.11 -0.17 13.12
N HIS A 133 1.20 0.54 12.01
CA HIS A 133 1.12 2.02 11.97
C HIS A 133 -0.31 2.55 12.02
N LYS A 134 -1.28 1.78 11.56
CA LYS A 134 -2.70 2.14 11.54
C LYS A 134 -2.95 3.51 10.89
N PRO A 135 -2.53 3.71 9.64
CA PRO A 135 -2.68 5.00 8.98
C PRO A 135 -4.14 5.35 8.73
N LYS A 136 -4.42 6.62 8.49
CA LYS A 136 -5.75 7.06 8.07
C LYS A 136 -6.03 6.73 6.61
N VAL A 137 -4.98 6.71 5.78
CA VAL A 137 -5.08 6.35 4.36
C VAL A 137 -3.95 5.40 3.99
N ALA A 138 -4.28 4.33 3.28
CA ALA A 138 -3.33 3.38 2.72
C ALA A 138 -3.44 3.39 1.20
N PHE A 139 -2.31 3.63 0.53
CA PHE A 139 -2.18 3.54 -0.92
C PHE A 139 -1.50 2.22 -1.26
N LEU A 140 -2.17 1.37 -2.03
CA LEU A 140 -1.70 0.02 -2.37
C LEU A 140 -1.51 -0.08 -3.90
N ASP A 141 -0.29 0.11 -4.36
CA ASP A 141 0.04 0.07 -5.79
C ASP A 141 0.62 -1.29 -6.17
N GLU A 142 -0.23 -2.18 -6.66
CA GLU A 142 0.14 -3.57 -6.99
C GLU A 142 0.78 -4.30 -5.80
N ALA A 143 0.34 -3.96 -4.59
CA ALA A 143 0.98 -4.36 -3.33
C ALA A 143 0.84 -5.86 -3.02
N THR A 144 0.00 -6.59 -3.76
CA THR A 144 -0.22 -8.04 -3.61
C THR A 144 0.14 -8.83 -4.88
N ALA A 145 0.78 -8.18 -5.85
CA ALA A 145 1.02 -8.76 -7.16
C ALA A 145 1.86 -10.05 -7.15
N SER A 146 2.71 -10.24 -6.15
CA SER A 146 3.55 -11.43 -5.98
C SER A 146 3.00 -12.45 -5.01
N MET A 147 1.75 -12.29 -4.59
CA MET A 147 1.03 -13.24 -3.74
C MET A 147 0.09 -14.09 -4.61
N ASP A 148 -0.20 -15.31 -4.16
CA ASP A 148 -1.32 -16.04 -4.72
C ASP A 148 -2.66 -15.43 -4.25
N GLU A 149 -3.76 -15.86 -4.87
CA GLU A 149 -5.08 -15.31 -4.56
C GLU A 149 -5.49 -15.54 -3.11
N GLY A 150 -5.10 -16.66 -2.51
CA GLY A 150 -5.40 -16.97 -1.11
C GLY A 150 -4.70 -16.03 -0.14
N LEU A 151 -3.42 -15.74 -0.36
CA LEU A 151 -2.66 -14.78 0.45
C LEU A 151 -3.16 -13.36 0.25
N GLU A 152 -3.45 -12.97 -0.97
CA GLU A 152 -4.03 -11.66 -1.28
C GLU A 152 -5.36 -11.46 -0.56
N ASP A 153 -6.24 -12.46 -0.61
CA ASP A 153 -7.52 -12.47 0.09
C ASP A 153 -7.32 -12.25 1.59
N ASN A 154 -6.38 -12.97 2.20
CA ASN A 154 -6.07 -12.83 3.61
C ASN A 154 -5.56 -11.43 3.96
N MET A 155 -4.72 -10.82 3.13
CA MET A 155 -4.20 -9.48 3.38
C MET A 155 -5.32 -8.43 3.37
N TYR A 156 -6.18 -8.45 2.36
CA TYR A 156 -7.31 -7.52 2.29
C TYR A 156 -8.34 -7.76 3.40
N ARG A 157 -8.57 -9.02 3.77
CA ARG A 157 -9.45 -9.35 4.90
C ARG A 157 -8.90 -8.80 6.21
N LEU A 158 -7.60 -8.91 6.45
CA LEU A 158 -6.93 -8.32 7.62
C LEU A 158 -7.12 -6.80 7.67
N LEU A 159 -6.97 -6.12 6.54
CA LEU A 159 -7.22 -4.67 6.48
C LEU A 159 -8.65 -4.34 6.89
N LYS A 160 -9.62 -5.07 6.38
CA LYS A 160 -11.03 -4.83 6.70
C LYS A 160 -11.34 -5.08 8.17
N GLU A 161 -10.79 -6.14 8.74
CA GLU A 161 -11.05 -6.54 10.13
C GLU A 161 -10.28 -5.68 11.14
N ARG A 162 -9.01 -5.36 10.85
CA ARG A 162 -8.12 -4.68 11.79
C ARG A 162 -8.07 -3.18 11.61
N LEU A 163 -8.32 -2.68 10.41
CA LEU A 163 -8.23 -1.28 10.06
C LEU A 163 -9.52 -0.78 9.39
N PRO A 164 -10.69 -0.95 10.03
CA PRO A 164 -11.97 -0.59 9.39
C PRO A 164 -12.11 0.91 9.12
N ASN A 165 -11.34 1.76 9.82
CA ASN A 165 -11.36 3.20 9.67
C ASN A 165 -10.29 3.74 8.73
N THR A 166 -9.43 2.87 8.19
CA THR A 166 -8.43 3.26 7.20
C THR A 166 -9.08 3.31 5.83
N THR A 167 -8.95 4.45 5.16
CA THR A 167 -9.33 4.57 3.75
C THR A 167 -8.28 3.86 2.89
N VAL A 168 -8.72 2.92 2.06
CA VAL A 168 -7.82 2.11 1.22
C VAL A 168 -8.04 2.45 -0.24
N ILE A 169 -6.97 2.84 -0.93
CA ILE A 169 -6.99 3.11 -2.37
C ILE A 169 -5.98 2.17 -3.02
N SER A 170 -6.50 1.23 -3.80
CA SER A 170 -5.70 0.17 -4.42
C SER A 170 -5.63 0.32 -5.92
N VAL A 171 -4.49 -0.05 -6.49
CA VAL A 171 -4.32 -0.31 -7.92
C VAL A 171 -3.98 -1.78 -8.08
N GLY A 172 -4.67 -2.49 -8.96
CA GLY A 172 -4.42 -3.89 -9.23
C GLY A 172 -5.18 -4.38 -10.47
N HIS A 173 -4.77 -5.55 -10.97
CA HIS A 173 -5.31 -6.11 -12.21
C HIS A 173 -6.23 -7.31 -11.98
N ARG A 174 -6.14 -7.97 -10.82
CA ARG A 174 -6.93 -9.17 -10.57
C ARG A 174 -8.39 -8.82 -10.30
N SER A 175 -9.30 -9.53 -10.97
CA SER A 175 -10.75 -9.36 -10.77
C SER A 175 -11.19 -9.67 -9.33
N THR A 176 -10.46 -10.55 -8.63
CA THR A 176 -10.72 -10.89 -7.24
C THR A 176 -10.62 -9.69 -6.29
N LEU A 177 -9.88 -8.65 -6.63
CA LEU A 177 -9.78 -7.41 -5.85
C LEU A 177 -11.09 -6.64 -5.78
N GLN A 178 -11.97 -6.78 -6.76
CA GLN A 178 -13.23 -6.05 -6.80
C GLN A 178 -14.11 -6.36 -5.57
N ALA A 179 -14.06 -7.58 -5.07
CA ALA A 179 -14.86 -8.01 -3.93
C ALA A 179 -14.49 -7.28 -2.62
N PHE A 180 -13.27 -6.75 -2.50
CA PHE A 180 -12.79 -6.05 -1.31
C PHE A 180 -12.98 -4.55 -1.34
N HIS A 181 -13.42 -4.00 -2.47
CA HIS A 181 -13.52 -2.56 -2.66
C HIS A 181 -14.96 -2.16 -2.88
N GLN A 182 -15.42 -1.17 -2.11
CA GLN A 182 -16.79 -0.65 -2.20
C GLN A 182 -17.02 0.14 -3.48
N GLN A 183 -15.97 0.79 -3.98
CA GLN A 183 -16.02 1.63 -5.17
C GLN A 183 -14.93 1.21 -6.14
N GLN A 184 -15.19 1.44 -7.42
CA GLN A 184 -14.24 1.16 -8.49
C GLN A 184 -14.15 2.37 -9.42
N LEU A 185 -12.94 2.68 -9.84
CA LEU A 185 -12.66 3.74 -10.81
C LEU A 185 -11.89 3.12 -11.98
N MET A 186 -12.49 3.18 -13.17
CA MET A 186 -11.84 2.72 -14.39
C MET A 186 -11.21 3.92 -15.10
N ILE A 187 -9.90 3.89 -15.33
CA ILE A 187 -9.21 4.89 -16.12
C ILE A 187 -9.09 4.37 -17.56
N LEU A 188 -9.71 5.09 -18.48
CA LEU A 188 -9.67 4.78 -19.90
C LEU A 188 -8.56 5.61 -20.53
N GLY A 189 -7.58 4.95 -21.13
CA GLY A 189 -6.53 5.61 -21.89
C GLY A 189 -7.07 6.22 -23.18
N ASN A 190 -6.43 7.28 -23.65
CA ASN A 190 -6.73 7.90 -24.95
C ASN A 190 -6.06 7.13 -26.08
#